data_95160c4ec1c6af1647ab358d49497625
#
_entry.id   95160c4ec1c6af1647ab358d49497625
#
_cell.length_a   1.000
_cell.length_b   1.000
_cell.length_c   1.000
_cell.angle_alpha   90.00
_cell.angle_beta   90.00
_cell.angle_gamma   90.00
#
_symmetry.space_group_name_H-M   'P 1'
#
loop_
_entity.id
_entity.type
_entity.pdbx_description
1 polymer ?
#
loop_
_entity_poly.entity_id
_entity_poly.type
_entity_poly.pdbx_seq_one_letter_code
_entity_poly.pdbx_strand_id
1 'polypeptide(L)'
;MKKNVILAVFACFFLFIAGLIYLCFRPQTLLLFRWLDLIGFNYSFFQNVGVKPPEFFINNVPNALFLIFGYIFVYVIWNNNIYYLFYVSVITLLNIIYEVATHDIYDIITICVTFIICLIIYYRYSGVKHET
;
A
#
# COMPACT_ATOMS: atom_id res chain seq x y z
N MET A 1 18.02 -9.55 13.16
CA MET A 1 16.70 -10.15 13.40
C MET A 1 15.66 -9.17 13.97
N LYS A 2 15.88 -8.52 15.11
CA LYS A 2 14.90 -7.59 15.72
C LYS A 2 14.42 -6.45 14.81
N LYS A 3 15.31 -5.85 14.00
CA LYS A 3 14.97 -4.75 13.10
C LYS A 3 13.99 -5.15 11.99
N ASN A 4 14.16 -6.32 11.37
CA ASN A 4 13.28 -6.81 10.31
C ASN A 4 11.88 -7.13 10.85
N VAL A 5 11.79 -7.63 12.09
CA VAL A 5 10.52 -7.87 12.75
C VAL A 5 9.77 -6.56 12.99
N ILE A 6 10.46 -5.52 13.47
CA ILE A 6 9.86 -4.19 13.67
C ILE A 6 9.34 -3.62 12.35
N LEU A 7 10.13 -3.72 11.28
CA LEU A 7 9.71 -3.26 9.96
C LEU A 7 8.51 -4.05 9.43
N ALA A 8 8.48 -5.37 9.63
CA ALA A 8 7.34 -6.20 9.23
C ALA A 8 6.06 -5.80 9.98
N VAL A 9 6.15 -5.58 11.30
CA VAL A 9 5.02 -5.10 12.11
C VAL A 9 4.54 -3.73 11.62
N PHE A 10 5.48 -2.83 11.31
CA PHE A 10 5.15 -1.50 10.80
C PHE A 10 4.49 -1.58 9.41
N ALA A 11 4.95 -2.48 8.54
CA ALA A 11 4.30 -2.74 7.27
C ALA A 11 2.85 -3.24 7.46
N CYS A 12 2.64 -4.21 8.34
CA CYS A 12 1.29 -4.71 8.66
C CYS A 12 0.36 -3.60 9.19
N PHE A 13 0.91 -2.61 9.91
CA PHE A 13 0.13 -1.46 10.35
C PHE A 13 -0.38 -0.60 9.18
N PHE A 14 0.43 -0.36 8.16
CA PHE A 14 -0.03 0.32 6.94
C PHE A 14 -1.11 -0.47 6.21
N LEU A 15 -0.94 -1.78 6.09
CA LEU A 15 -1.95 -2.65 5.51
C LEU A 15 -3.28 -2.59 6.28
N PHE A 16 -3.20 -2.60 7.60
CA PHE A 16 -4.37 -2.50 8.48
C PHE A 16 -5.11 -1.16 8.29
N ILE A 17 -4.38 -0.03 8.27
CA ILE A 17 -4.99 1.29 8.04
C ILE A 17 -5.63 1.35 6.65
N ALA A 18 -4.94 0.86 5.61
CA ALA A 18 -5.49 0.80 4.26
C ALA A 18 -6.80 0.00 4.22
N GLY A 19 -6.83 -1.16 4.88
CA GLY A 19 -8.02 -2.00 5.03
C GLY A 19 -9.15 -1.30 5.77
N LEU A 20 -8.86 -0.57 6.85
CA LEU A 20 -9.87 0.20 7.59
C LEU A 20 -10.47 1.32 6.72
N ILE A 21 -9.65 2.09 6.00
CA ILE A 21 -10.14 3.14 5.09
C ILE A 21 -11.04 2.50 4.03
N TYR A 22 -10.62 1.36 3.49
CA TYR A 22 -11.38 0.63 2.50
C TYR A 22 -12.76 0.19 3.03
N LEU A 23 -12.80 -0.42 4.22
CA LEU A 23 -14.03 -0.89 4.85
C LEU A 23 -14.98 0.25 5.24
N CYS A 24 -14.43 1.39 5.70
CA CYS A 24 -15.23 2.51 6.19
C CYS A 24 -15.85 3.35 5.07
N PHE A 25 -15.16 3.49 3.95
CA PHE A 25 -15.49 4.55 2.99
C PHE A 25 -15.72 4.09 1.55
N ARG A 26 -15.33 2.86 1.20
CA ARG A 26 -15.52 2.35 -0.16
C ARG A 26 -16.92 1.77 -0.38
N PRO A 27 -17.47 1.83 -1.60
CA PRO A 27 -18.78 1.27 -1.90
C PRO A 27 -18.81 -0.26 -1.79
N GLN A 28 -19.89 -0.80 -1.27
CA GLN A 28 -20.10 -2.25 -1.06
C GLN A 28 -20.14 -3.09 -2.35
N THR A 29 -20.19 -2.44 -3.51
CA THR A 29 -20.19 -3.13 -4.81
C THR A 29 -18.85 -3.76 -5.18
N LEU A 30 -17.77 -3.42 -4.45
CA LEU A 30 -16.43 -3.91 -4.72
C LEU A 30 -16.27 -5.39 -4.36
N LEU A 31 -15.35 -6.05 -5.05
CA LEU A 31 -15.09 -7.49 -4.91
C LEU A 31 -14.77 -7.92 -3.47
N LEU A 32 -14.05 -7.07 -2.72
CA LEU A 32 -13.71 -7.32 -1.32
C LEU A 32 -14.97 -7.56 -0.47
N PHE A 33 -16.00 -6.71 -0.62
CA PHE A 33 -17.22 -6.85 0.17
C PHE A 33 -17.98 -8.12 -0.16
N ARG A 34 -17.97 -8.54 -1.44
CA ARG A 34 -18.54 -9.85 -1.83
C ARG A 34 -17.83 -11.02 -1.17
N TRP A 35 -16.51 -10.96 -1.00
CA TRP A 35 -15.77 -11.99 -0.29
C TRP A 35 -16.06 -11.95 1.23
N LEU A 36 -16.17 -10.75 1.81
CA LEU A 36 -16.55 -10.61 3.22
C LEU A 36 -17.95 -11.18 3.50
N ASP A 37 -18.90 -10.96 2.59
CA ASP A 37 -20.25 -11.53 2.67
C ASP A 37 -20.20 -13.07 2.59
N LEU A 38 -19.35 -13.63 1.71
CA LEU A 38 -19.19 -15.09 1.58
C LEU A 38 -18.68 -15.75 2.86
N ILE A 39 -17.82 -15.06 3.63
CA ILE A 39 -17.31 -15.57 4.91
C ILE A 39 -18.17 -15.16 6.10
N GLY A 40 -19.31 -14.48 5.86
CA GLY A 40 -20.24 -14.04 6.92
C GLY A 40 -19.70 -12.90 7.79
N PHE A 41 -18.73 -12.11 7.30
CA PHE A 41 -18.16 -11.00 8.06
C PHE A 41 -19.09 -9.79 8.04
N ASN A 42 -19.57 -9.35 9.21
CA ASN A 42 -20.41 -8.18 9.32
C ASN A 42 -19.58 -6.89 9.39
N TYR A 43 -19.54 -6.15 8.27
CA TYR A 43 -18.81 -4.88 8.14
C TYR A 43 -19.70 -3.63 8.30
N SER A 44 -20.99 -3.79 8.58
CA SER A 44 -21.94 -2.66 8.72
C SER A 44 -21.52 -1.65 9.79
N PHE A 45 -20.85 -2.11 10.85
CA PHE A 45 -20.31 -1.25 11.89
C PHE A 45 -19.31 -0.24 11.36
N PHE A 46 -18.47 -0.63 10.39
CA PHE A 46 -17.42 0.23 9.81
C PHE A 46 -17.99 1.30 8.87
N GLN A 47 -19.16 1.07 8.28
CA GLN A 47 -19.77 1.98 7.32
C GLN A 47 -20.63 3.08 7.94
N ASN A 48 -20.91 3.01 9.24
CA ASN A 48 -21.69 4.01 9.98
C ASN A 48 -20.85 5.20 10.47
N VAL A 49 -19.69 5.46 9.86
CA VAL A 49 -18.84 6.59 10.21
C VAL A 49 -19.46 7.87 9.65
N GLY A 50 -19.92 8.77 10.52
CA GLY A 50 -20.62 10.01 10.14
C GLY A 50 -19.74 11.06 9.40
N VAL A 51 -18.45 10.79 9.18
CA VAL A 51 -17.50 11.65 8.48
C VAL A 51 -17.30 11.15 7.07
N LYS A 52 -17.44 12.03 6.06
CA LYS A 52 -17.11 11.74 4.67
C LYS A 52 -15.82 12.46 4.29
N PRO A 53 -14.67 11.75 4.27
CA PRO A 53 -13.42 12.33 3.78
C PRO A 53 -13.53 12.69 2.29
N PRO A 54 -12.63 13.56 1.76
CA PRO A 54 -12.56 13.86 0.34
C PRO A 54 -12.38 12.57 -0.50
N GLU A 55 -12.98 12.52 -1.70
CA GLU A 55 -12.90 11.36 -2.59
C GLU A 55 -11.45 10.97 -2.91
N PHE A 56 -10.57 11.95 -3.10
CA PHE A 56 -9.15 11.71 -3.28
C PHE A 56 -8.54 10.89 -2.13
N PHE A 57 -8.90 11.21 -0.89
CA PHE A 57 -8.41 10.46 0.28
C PHE A 57 -8.92 9.01 0.26
N ILE A 58 -10.20 8.84 0.00
CA ILE A 58 -10.84 7.52 0.00
C ILE A 58 -10.26 6.60 -1.09
N ASN A 59 -9.95 7.19 -2.26
CA ASN A 59 -9.53 6.43 -3.42
C ASN A 59 -8.01 6.17 -3.43
N ASN A 60 -7.20 7.18 -3.18
CA ASN A 60 -5.77 7.11 -3.42
C ASN A 60 -4.93 6.70 -2.20
N VAL A 61 -5.36 7.11 -0.98
CA VAL A 61 -4.58 6.79 0.22
C VAL A 61 -4.46 5.28 0.48
N PRO A 62 -5.52 4.45 0.36
CA PRO A 62 -5.35 3.01 0.50
C PRO A 62 -4.35 2.42 -0.48
N ASN A 63 -4.37 2.85 -1.76
CA ASN A 63 -3.44 2.37 -2.78
C ASN A 63 -1.98 2.71 -2.42
N ALA A 64 -1.73 3.95 -1.97
CA ALA A 64 -0.41 4.35 -1.48
C ALA A 64 0.06 3.49 -0.29
N LEU A 65 -0.81 3.24 0.69
CA LEU A 65 -0.50 2.44 1.87
C LEU A 65 -0.24 0.97 1.52
N PHE A 66 -0.99 0.39 0.58
CA PHE A 66 -0.72 -0.96 0.05
C PHE A 66 0.65 -1.05 -0.61
N LEU A 67 1.05 -0.05 -1.40
CA LEU A 67 2.37 -0.01 -2.02
C LEU A 67 3.48 0.11 -0.98
N ILE A 68 3.33 1.00 0.01
CA ILE A 68 4.29 1.15 1.11
C ILE A 68 4.45 -0.17 1.86
N PHE A 69 3.34 -0.84 2.20
CA PHE A 69 3.38 -2.18 2.77
C PHE A 69 4.19 -3.14 1.91
N GLY A 70 3.88 -3.24 0.61
CA GLY A 70 4.56 -4.13 -0.32
C GLY A 70 6.06 -3.85 -0.40
N TYR A 71 6.46 -2.58 -0.48
CA TYR A 71 7.86 -2.18 -0.57
C TYR A 71 8.65 -2.50 0.71
N ILE A 72 8.07 -2.24 1.89
CA ILE A 72 8.70 -2.60 3.17
C ILE A 72 8.81 -4.13 3.27
N PHE A 73 7.80 -4.87 2.84
CA PHE A 73 7.79 -6.32 2.88
C PHE A 73 8.86 -6.93 1.96
N VAL A 74 9.02 -6.41 0.75
CA VAL A 74 10.11 -6.77 -0.16
C VAL A 74 11.47 -6.50 0.48
N TYR A 75 11.64 -5.34 1.13
CA TYR A 75 12.88 -5.00 1.82
C TYR A 75 13.21 -5.96 2.98
N VAL A 76 12.21 -6.40 3.71
CA VAL A 76 12.37 -7.36 4.83
C VAL A 76 12.81 -8.72 4.32
N ILE A 77 12.27 -9.17 3.18
CA ILE A 77 12.57 -10.47 2.58
C ILE A 77 13.92 -10.44 1.85
N TRP A 78 14.12 -9.45 1.00
CA TRP A 78 15.31 -9.30 0.16
C TRP A 78 16.19 -8.15 0.65
N ASN A 79 17.19 -8.48 1.46
CA ASN A 79 18.18 -7.50 1.94
C ASN A 79 19.25 -7.15 0.88
N ASN A 80 19.03 -7.50 -0.40
CA ASN A 80 19.93 -7.20 -1.51
C ASN A 80 19.35 -6.07 -2.36
N ASN A 81 20.16 -5.03 -2.63
CA ASN A 81 19.73 -3.83 -3.34
C ASN A 81 19.17 -4.12 -4.74
N ILE A 82 19.78 -5.06 -5.50
CA ILE A 82 19.35 -5.38 -6.86
C ILE A 82 17.98 -6.05 -6.84
N TYR A 83 17.79 -7.05 -5.99
CA TYR A 83 16.51 -7.75 -5.89
C TYR A 83 15.41 -6.83 -5.34
N TYR A 84 15.73 -6.01 -4.35
CA TYR A 84 14.78 -5.03 -3.85
C TYR A 84 14.28 -4.11 -4.96
N LEU A 85 15.19 -3.45 -5.68
CA LEU A 85 14.83 -2.54 -6.77
C LEU A 85 14.05 -3.23 -7.88
N PHE A 86 14.44 -4.46 -8.24
CA PHE A 86 13.73 -5.25 -9.24
C PHE A 86 12.27 -5.51 -8.82
N TYR A 87 12.03 -6.08 -7.64
CA TYR A 87 10.68 -6.41 -7.20
C TYR A 87 9.80 -5.18 -6.96
N VAL A 88 10.35 -4.11 -6.39
CA VAL A 88 9.63 -2.85 -6.18
C VAL A 88 9.23 -2.24 -7.53
N SER A 89 10.11 -2.26 -8.53
CA SER A 89 9.79 -1.79 -9.88
C SER A 89 8.72 -2.64 -10.56
N VAL A 90 8.79 -3.96 -10.43
CA VAL A 90 7.77 -4.88 -10.98
C VAL A 90 6.40 -4.62 -10.34
N ILE A 91 6.33 -4.52 -9.01
CA ILE A 91 5.08 -4.22 -8.30
C ILE A 91 4.50 -2.89 -8.77
N THR A 92 5.34 -1.84 -8.88
CA THR A 92 4.91 -0.53 -9.35
C THR A 92 4.37 -0.59 -10.78
N LEU A 93 5.09 -1.25 -11.68
CA LEU A 93 4.69 -1.39 -13.08
C LEU A 93 3.34 -2.12 -13.22
N LEU A 94 3.15 -3.21 -12.50
CA LEU A 94 1.90 -3.97 -12.52
C LEU A 94 0.72 -3.12 -12.02
N ASN A 95 0.91 -2.32 -10.97
CA ASN A 95 -0.13 -1.41 -10.50
C ASN A 95 -0.42 -0.30 -11.54
N ILE A 96 0.60 0.30 -12.15
CA ILE A 96 0.40 1.30 -13.22
C ILE A 96 -0.37 0.69 -14.41
N ILE A 97 -0.02 -0.51 -14.85
CA ILE A 97 -0.72 -1.20 -15.94
C ILE A 97 -2.20 -1.39 -15.60
N TYR A 98 -2.49 -1.79 -14.36
CA TYR A 98 -3.87 -1.96 -13.90
C TYR A 98 -4.64 -0.63 -13.92
N GLU A 99 -4.07 0.46 -13.39
CA GLU A 99 -4.73 1.77 -13.35
C GLU A 99 -4.86 2.42 -14.73
N VAL A 100 -3.93 2.16 -15.64
CA VAL A 100 -4.08 2.56 -17.06
C VAL A 100 -5.28 1.85 -17.69
N ALA A 101 -5.48 0.57 -17.39
CA ALA A 101 -6.63 -0.19 -17.89
C ALA A 101 -7.97 0.29 -17.32
N THR A 102 -7.98 0.86 -16.12
CA THR A 102 -9.17 1.43 -15.46
C THR A 102 -9.35 2.92 -15.74
N HIS A 103 -8.40 3.56 -16.44
CA HIS A 103 -8.39 5.01 -16.75
C HIS A 103 -8.36 5.93 -15.52
N ASP A 104 -7.78 5.49 -14.39
CA ASP A 104 -7.64 6.31 -13.19
C ASP A 104 -6.27 7.02 -13.14
N ILE A 105 -6.24 8.27 -13.65
CA ILE A 105 -5.03 9.08 -13.70
C ILE A 105 -4.54 9.47 -12.29
N TYR A 106 -5.46 9.70 -11.35
CA TYR A 106 -5.08 10.08 -9.99
C TYR A 106 -4.39 8.96 -9.24
N ASP A 107 -4.82 7.71 -9.45
CA ASP A 107 -4.17 6.55 -8.89
C ASP A 107 -2.78 6.34 -9.50
N ILE A 108 -2.60 6.55 -10.80
CA ILE A 108 -1.29 6.51 -11.46
C ILE A 108 -0.33 7.54 -10.84
N ILE A 109 -0.78 8.79 -10.66
CA ILE A 109 0.04 9.84 -10.03
C ILE A 109 0.41 9.43 -8.60
N THR A 110 -0.54 8.93 -7.83
CA THR A 110 -0.31 8.48 -6.45
C THR A 110 0.71 7.34 -6.38
N ILE A 111 0.64 6.36 -7.29
CA ILE A 111 1.59 5.26 -7.40
C ILE A 111 2.99 5.79 -7.70
N CYS A 112 3.13 6.68 -8.70
CA CYS A 112 4.42 7.25 -9.08
C CYS A 112 5.04 8.08 -7.94
N VAL A 113 4.26 8.93 -7.26
CA VAL A 113 4.73 9.74 -6.13
C VAL A 113 5.17 8.84 -4.97
N THR A 114 4.37 7.83 -4.63
CA THR A 114 4.70 6.87 -3.57
C THR A 114 5.99 6.12 -3.88
N PHE A 115 6.16 5.66 -5.12
CA PHE A 115 7.37 4.99 -5.58
C PHE A 115 8.62 5.87 -5.43
N ILE A 116 8.56 7.12 -5.90
CA ILE A 116 9.67 8.09 -5.81
C ILE A 116 10.04 8.35 -4.34
N ILE A 117 9.05 8.61 -3.48
CA ILE A 117 9.30 8.86 -2.05
C ILE A 117 9.96 7.64 -1.40
N CYS A 118 9.46 6.44 -1.66
CA CYS A 118 10.03 5.21 -1.11
C CYS A 118 11.45 4.96 -1.61
N LEU A 119 11.77 5.25 -2.87
CA LEU A 119 13.13 5.16 -3.40
C LEU A 119 14.07 6.17 -2.72
N ILE A 120 13.64 7.42 -2.53
CA ILE A 120 14.45 8.44 -1.84
C ILE A 120 14.77 7.98 -0.40
N ILE A 121 13.77 7.49 0.32
CA ILE A 121 13.94 6.97 1.67
C ILE A 121 14.91 5.78 1.66
N TYR A 122 14.72 4.84 0.72
CA TYR A 122 15.56 3.66 0.58
C TYR A 122 17.03 4.04 0.34
N TYR A 123 17.32 4.93 -0.63
CA TYR A 123 18.69 5.35 -0.93
C TYR A 123 19.34 6.09 0.22
N ARG A 124 18.63 6.97 0.92
CA ARG A 124 19.15 7.61 2.13
C ARG A 124 19.49 6.61 3.23
N TYR A 125 18.69 5.57 3.36
CA TYR A 125 18.87 4.58 4.42
C TYR A 125 19.93 3.52 4.09
N SER A 126 20.09 3.18 2.81
CA SER A 126 21.13 2.25 2.32
C SER A 126 22.50 2.92 2.22
N GLY A 127 22.56 4.21 1.83
CA GLY A 127 23.80 4.99 1.74
C GLY A 127 24.55 5.13 3.07
N VAL A 128 23.84 5.25 4.17
CA VAL A 128 24.44 5.31 5.54
C VAL A 128 25.15 4.01 5.93
N LYS A 129 24.85 2.88 5.28
CA LYS A 129 25.50 1.60 5.58
C LYS A 129 26.86 1.39 4.90
N HIS A 130 27.25 2.22 3.95
CA HIS A 130 28.53 2.08 3.25
C HIS A 130 29.66 2.94 3.82
N GLU A 131 29.37 3.81 4.81
CA GLU A 131 30.34 4.69 5.46
C GLU A 131 30.76 4.23 6.89
N THR A 132 30.26 3.09 7.34
CA THR A 132 30.64 2.48 8.65
C THR A 132 31.21 1.09 8.46
#